data_d0df63bc01e056ce8a021b1df519d925
#
_entry.id   d0df63bc01e056ce8a021b1df519d925
#
_cell.length_a   1.000
_cell.length_b   1.000
_cell.length_c   1.000
_cell.angle_alpha   90.00
_cell.angle_beta   90.00
_cell.angle_gamma   90.00
#
_symmetry.space_group_name_H-M   'P 1'
#
loop_
_entity.id
_entity.type
_entity.pdbx_description
1 polymer ?
#
loop_
_entity_poly.entity_id
_entity_poly.type
_entity_poly.pdbx_seq_one_letter_code
_entity_poly.pdbx_strand_id
1 'polypeptide(L)'
;MKQGGFTLIELLISIVISGIIAAISLPVISNYIKAQQAIKTVKEMKYIAKAENLYYENNTAALQCTINGTAYNEIFHVYTSNFSDLTSNGMLGDLSSDINYFGQAYNLQPYYEGQAQGVPASTDLTLNPNNYCVMESGILVTTEIPVKYKGAVSLVPGTFALGANGNMEEVGYYSIPKEQNPEEDITLKYNW
;
A
#
# COMPACT_ATOMS: atom_id res chain seq x y z
N MET A 1 29.60 53.56 -24.82
CA MET A 1 28.61 52.45 -24.81
C MET A 1 27.24 53.07 -24.61
N LYS A 2 26.30 52.89 -25.57
CA LYS A 2 24.92 53.36 -25.40
C LYS A 2 24.19 52.34 -24.53
N GLN A 3 23.82 52.69 -23.33
CA GLN A 3 22.90 51.92 -22.49
C GLN A 3 21.50 52.11 -23.08
N GLY A 4 21.00 51.12 -23.79
CA GLY A 4 19.60 51.06 -24.21
C GLY A 4 18.76 50.72 -22.99
N GLY A 5 17.95 51.65 -22.50
CA GLY A 5 16.94 51.37 -21.46
C GLY A 5 15.75 50.63 -22.07
N PHE A 6 15.14 49.73 -21.29
CA PHE A 6 13.88 49.07 -21.64
C PHE A 6 12.76 50.12 -21.82
N THR A 7 11.97 49.97 -22.88
CA THR A 7 10.76 50.80 -23.04
C THR A 7 9.65 50.28 -22.12
N LEU A 8 8.75 51.18 -21.70
CA LEU A 8 7.62 50.83 -20.84
C LEU A 8 6.72 49.78 -21.49
N ILE A 9 6.60 49.78 -22.82
CA ILE A 9 5.80 48.82 -23.56
C ILE A 9 6.43 47.41 -23.58
N GLU A 10 7.76 47.31 -23.67
CA GLU A 10 8.48 46.04 -23.60
C GLU A 10 8.31 45.37 -22.22
N LEU A 11 8.35 46.17 -21.14
CA LEU A 11 8.12 45.69 -19.79
C LEU A 11 6.66 45.21 -19.63
N LEU A 12 5.69 45.94 -20.15
CA LEU A 12 4.29 45.55 -20.08
C LEU A 12 4.02 44.26 -20.83
N ILE A 13 4.54 44.13 -22.05
CA ILE A 13 4.40 42.91 -22.86
C ILE A 13 5.07 41.69 -22.13
N SER A 14 6.24 41.90 -21.54
CA SER A 14 6.97 40.82 -20.80
C SER A 14 6.15 40.33 -19.62
N ILE A 15 5.51 41.21 -18.84
CA ILE A 15 4.67 40.83 -17.70
C ILE A 15 3.42 40.04 -18.17
N VAL A 16 2.77 40.51 -19.26
CA VAL A 16 1.58 39.83 -19.81
C VAL A 16 1.93 38.42 -20.29
N ILE A 17 3.02 38.24 -21.05
CA ILE A 17 3.47 36.95 -21.54
C ILE A 17 3.83 36.02 -20.35
N SER A 18 4.57 36.54 -19.37
CA SER A 18 4.92 35.77 -18.17
C SER A 18 3.69 35.35 -17.40
N GLY A 19 2.68 36.20 -17.28
CA GLY A 19 1.40 35.88 -16.63
C GLY A 19 0.65 34.76 -17.34
N ILE A 20 0.60 34.75 -18.68
CA ILE A 20 -0.04 33.72 -19.48
C ILE A 20 0.69 32.38 -19.30
N ILE A 21 2.02 32.39 -19.39
CA ILE A 21 2.82 31.18 -19.20
C ILE A 21 2.61 30.60 -17.79
N ALA A 22 2.63 31.43 -16.76
CA ALA A 22 2.39 31.00 -15.39
C ALA A 22 1.00 30.39 -15.21
N ALA A 23 -0.04 31.02 -15.78
CA ALA A 23 -1.42 30.51 -15.68
C ALA A 23 -1.61 29.13 -16.29
N ILE A 24 -0.90 28.81 -17.37
CA ILE A 24 -0.96 27.48 -18.01
C ILE A 24 -0.07 26.45 -17.27
N SER A 25 1.09 26.87 -16.78
CA SER A 25 2.09 25.97 -16.21
C SER A 25 1.71 25.48 -14.82
N LEU A 26 1.08 26.30 -13.97
CA LEU A 26 0.76 25.97 -12.59
C LEU A 26 -0.13 24.73 -12.45
N PRO A 27 -1.23 24.55 -13.18
CA PRO A 27 -2.07 23.36 -13.06
C PRO A 27 -1.36 22.08 -13.54
N VAL A 28 -0.51 22.17 -14.56
CA VAL A 28 0.27 21.02 -15.07
C VAL A 28 1.27 20.55 -14.02
N ILE A 29 2.03 21.46 -13.43
CA ILE A 29 3.01 21.19 -12.40
C ILE A 29 2.31 20.58 -11.16
N SER A 30 1.19 21.14 -10.72
CA SER A 30 0.41 20.64 -9.59
C SER A 30 -0.05 19.19 -9.82
N ASN A 31 -0.59 18.88 -11.00
CA ASN A 31 -1.02 17.52 -11.33
C ASN A 31 0.16 16.53 -11.37
N TYR A 32 1.30 16.97 -11.93
CA TYR A 32 2.51 16.14 -11.93
C TYR A 32 3.00 15.82 -10.52
N ILE A 33 3.07 16.83 -9.63
CA ILE A 33 3.47 16.62 -8.22
C ILE A 33 2.55 15.62 -7.54
N LYS A 34 1.23 15.76 -7.72
CA LYS A 34 0.26 14.84 -7.11
C LYS A 34 0.34 13.43 -7.67
N ALA A 35 0.64 13.26 -8.97
CA ALA A 35 0.91 11.94 -9.54
C ALA A 35 2.15 11.30 -8.92
N GLN A 36 3.22 12.07 -8.69
CA GLN A 36 4.41 11.58 -7.99
C GLN A 36 4.13 11.23 -6.53
N GLN A 37 3.25 11.98 -5.85
CA GLN A 37 2.79 11.66 -4.51
C GLN A 37 2.04 10.32 -4.46
N ALA A 38 1.19 10.03 -5.46
CA ALA A 38 0.50 8.74 -5.56
C ALA A 38 1.50 7.58 -5.73
N ILE A 39 2.51 7.73 -6.59
CA ILE A 39 3.58 6.74 -6.75
C ILE A 39 4.35 6.54 -5.44
N LYS A 40 4.65 7.62 -4.72
CA LYS A 40 5.33 7.53 -3.42
C LYS A 40 4.47 6.80 -2.39
N THR A 41 3.18 7.10 -2.30
CA THR A 41 2.22 6.40 -1.43
C THR A 41 2.31 4.89 -1.62
N VAL A 42 2.32 4.42 -2.86
CA VAL A 42 2.40 2.98 -3.14
C VAL A 42 3.77 2.39 -2.78
N LYS A 43 4.85 3.15 -2.97
CA LYS A 43 6.18 2.71 -2.52
C LYS A 43 6.25 2.61 -0.99
N GLU A 44 5.57 3.49 -0.28
CA GLU A 44 5.42 3.43 1.19
C GLU A 44 4.62 2.20 1.61
N MET A 45 3.52 1.85 0.90
CA MET A 45 2.79 0.59 1.15
C MET A 45 3.70 -0.64 1.02
N LYS A 46 4.53 -0.68 -0.02
CA LYS A 46 5.52 -1.76 -0.20
C LYS A 46 6.54 -1.80 0.94
N TYR A 47 6.96 -0.63 1.42
CA TYR A 47 7.88 -0.54 2.55
C TYR A 47 7.22 -1.01 3.85
N ILE A 48 5.97 -0.62 4.10
CA ILE A 48 5.16 -1.06 5.23
C ILE A 48 4.98 -2.58 5.19
N ALA A 49 4.61 -3.15 4.04
CA ALA A 49 4.45 -4.59 3.88
C ALA A 49 5.77 -5.36 4.15
N LYS A 50 6.91 -4.77 3.80
CA LYS A 50 8.22 -5.34 4.14
C LYS A 50 8.50 -5.28 5.65
N ALA A 51 8.14 -4.19 6.31
CA ALA A 51 8.25 -4.07 7.77
C ALA A 51 7.34 -5.07 8.49
N GLU A 52 6.14 -5.32 7.95
CA GLU A 52 5.22 -6.34 8.43
C GLU A 52 5.81 -7.76 8.31
N ASN A 53 6.50 -8.08 7.22
CA ASN A 53 7.18 -9.37 7.11
C ASN A 53 8.29 -9.52 8.16
N LEU A 54 9.03 -8.45 8.48
CA LEU A 54 9.99 -8.46 9.58
C LEU A 54 9.32 -8.61 10.95
N TYR A 55 8.15 -7.99 11.13
CA TYR A 55 7.35 -8.17 12.34
C TYR A 55 6.92 -9.62 12.48
N TYR A 56 6.40 -10.22 11.44
CA TYR A 56 5.99 -11.62 11.37
C TYR A 56 7.13 -12.58 11.74
N GLU A 57 8.33 -12.37 11.21
CA GLU A 57 9.50 -13.22 11.52
C GLU A 57 9.91 -13.16 13.02
N ASN A 58 9.60 -12.05 13.71
CA ASN A 58 10.03 -11.82 15.09
C ASN A 58 8.92 -12.00 16.14
N ASN A 59 7.67 -12.15 15.74
CA ASN A 59 6.54 -12.18 16.66
C ASN A 59 5.69 -13.43 16.46
N THR A 60 5.25 -14.01 17.57
CA THR A 60 4.39 -15.19 17.58
C THR A 60 3.18 -14.99 18.49
N ALA A 61 2.06 -15.62 18.13
CA ALA A 61 0.87 -15.69 18.97
C ALA A 61 0.26 -17.08 18.94
N ALA A 62 -0.54 -17.41 19.95
CA ALA A 62 -1.34 -18.60 19.94
C ALA A 62 -2.57 -18.39 19.05
N LEU A 63 -2.67 -19.16 17.98
CA LEU A 63 -3.81 -19.17 17.07
C LEU A 63 -4.60 -20.46 17.22
N GLN A 64 -5.89 -20.40 16.92
CA GLN A 64 -6.80 -21.52 17.06
C GLN A 64 -6.60 -22.54 15.93
N CYS A 65 -6.38 -23.80 16.33
CA CYS A 65 -6.37 -24.95 15.43
C CYS A 65 -7.46 -25.93 15.88
N THR A 66 -8.27 -26.43 14.97
CA THR A 66 -9.33 -27.40 15.27
C THR A 66 -9.00 -28.74 14.62
N ILE A 67 -8.94 -29.81 15.42
CA ILE A 67 -8.67 -31.17 14.97
C ILE A 67 -9.76 -32.08 15.53
N ASN A 68 -10.48 -32.78 14.67
CA ASN A 68 -11.61 -33.64 15.04
C ASN A 68 -12.67 -32.91 15.91
N GLY A 69 -12.93 -31.65 15.61
CA GLY A 69 -13.86 -30.82 16.36
C GLY A 69 -13.35 -30.30 17.71
N THR A 70 -12.10 -30.61 18.09
CA THR A 70 -11.49 -30.10 19.32
C THR A 70 -10.55 -28.93 18.97
N ALA A 71 -10.71 -27.82 19.67
CA ALA A 71 -9.88 -26.64 19.48
C ALA A 71 -8.59 -26.76 20.29
N TYR A 72 -7.47 -26.49 19.63
CA TYR A 72 -6.14 -26.38 20.20
C TYR A 72 -5.60 -24.97 19.93
N ASN A 73 -4.71 -24.48 20.77
CA ASN A 73 -3.96 -23.25 20.52
C ASN A 73 -2.55 -23.64 20.10
N GLU A 74 -2.23 -23.36 18.86
CA GLU A 74 -0.89 -23.53 18.29
C GLU A 74 -0.17 -22.19 18.20
N ILE A 75 1.15 -22.20 18.30
CA ILE A 75 1.96 -20.98 18.23
C ILE A 75 2.42 -20.79 16.79
N PHE A 76 1.98 -19.68 16.19
CA PHE A 76 2.34 -19.29 14.84
C PHE A 76 2.97 -17.90 14.84
N HIS A 77 3.74 -17.61 13.80
CA HIS A 77 4.12 -16.24 13.49
C HIS A 77 2.90 -15.41 13.11
N VAL A 78 2.89 -14.15 13.48
CA VAL A 78 1.73 -13.26 13.29
C VAL A 78 2.14 -11.90 12.74
N TYR A 79 1.27 -11.31 11.93
CA TYR A 79 1.33 -9.91 11.52
C TYR A 79 0.67 -9.00 12.55
N THR A 80 0.90 -7.69 12.47
CA THR A 80 0.11 -6.74 13.24
C THR A 80 -0.94 -6.04 12.36
N SER A 81 -2.05 -5.66 12.96
CA SER A 81 -3.03 -4.75 12.36
C SER A 81 -2.80 -3.29 12.79
N ASN A 82 -1.79 -3.04 13.62
CA ASN A 82 -1.53 -1.73 14.22
C ASN A 82 -0.22 -1.12 13.71
N PHE A 83 -0.31 -0.02 13.03
CA PHE A 83 0.85 0.73 12.55
C PHE A 83 1.81 1.13 13.71
N SER A 84 1.26 1.40 14.90
CA SER A 84 2.04 1.73 16.09
C SER A 84 3.01 0.64 16.53
N ASP A 85 2.68 -0.64 16.29
CA ASP A 85 3.56 -1.75 16.65
C ASP A 85 4.81 -1.76 15.78
N LEU A 86 4.68 -1.43 14.50
CA LEU A 86 5.81 -1.31 13.58
C LEU A 86 6.71 -0.12 13.93
N THR A 87 6.11 1.01 14.32
CA THR A 87 6.88 2.20 14.72
C THR A 87 7.60 2.01 16.03
N SER A 88 6.94 1.44 17.04
CA SER A 88 7.51 1.20 18.36
C SER A 88 8.66 0.18 18.32
N ASN A 89 8.62 -0.78 17.40
CA ASN A 89 9.70 -1.75 17.18
C ASN A 89 10.78 -1.23 16.22
N GLY A 90 10.70 0.03 15.75
CA GLY A 90 11.69 0.65 14.88
C GLY A 90 11.75 0.07 13.46
N MET A 91 10.71 -0.67 13.03
CA MET A 91 10.70 -1.39 11.75
C MET A 91 10.41 -0.47 10.55
N LEU A 92 9.83 0.70 10.81
CA LEU A 92 9.47 1.68 9.77
C LEU A 92 10.55 2.76 9.52
N GLY A 93 11.65 2.76 10.26
CA GLY A 93 12.72 3.74 10.08
C GLY A 93 12.20 5.18 10.13
N ASP A 94 12.35 5.92 9.03
CA ASP A 94 11.91 7.33 8.92
C ASP A 94 10.39 7.48 8.64
N LEU A 95 9.68 6.39 8.33
CA LEU A 95 8.23 6.44 8.10
C LEU A 95 7.49 6.42 9.44
N SER A 96 7.18 7.60 9.96
CA SER A 96 6.55 7.77 11.27
C SER A 96 5.04 8.04 11.20
N SER A 97 4.48 8.18 9.99
CA SER A 97 3.08 8.52 9.77
C SER A 97 2.29 7.36 9.19
N ASP A 98 1.15 7.08 9.78
CA ASP A 98 0.14 6.15 9.29
C ASP A 98 -0.78 6.77 8.21
N ILE A 99 -0.48 7.99 7.77
CA ILE A 99 -1.25 8.77 6.81
C ILE A 99 -0.42 9.04 5.56
N ASN A 100 -1.00 8.79 4.39
CA ASN A 100 -0.39 9.02 3.10
C ASN A 100 -0.39 10.51 2.68
N TYR A 101 0.19 10.84 1.52
CA TYR A 101 0.26 12.20 0.96
C TYR A 101 -1.09 12.85 0.63
N PHE A 102 -2.18 12.09 0.67
CA PHE A 102 -3.56 12.57 0.43
C PHE A 102 -4.38 12.66 1.72
N GLY A 103 -3.76 12.44 2.88
CA GLY A 103 -4.42 12.49 4.18
C GLY A 103 -5.23 11.23 4.51
N GLN A 104 -5.00 10.12 3.81
CA GLN A 104 -5.68 8.85 4.03
C GLN A 104 -4.80 7.89 4.82
N ALA A 105 -5.41 7.14 5.75
CA ALA A 105 -4.69 6.17 6.55
C ALA A 105 -4.22 4.96 5.72
N TYR A 106 -3.12 4.34 6.15
CA TYR A 106 -2.75 3.00 5.75
C TYR A 106 -3.49 2.00 6.63
N ASN A 107 -4.17 1.04 6.00
CA ASN A 107 -4.82 -0.06 6.71
C ASN A 107 -3.98 -1.33 6.53
N LEU A 108 -3.74 -2.02 7.63
CA LEU A 108 -3.01 -3.27 7.71
C LEU A 108 -4.01 -4.40 7.96
N GLN A 109 -4.08 -5.34 7.03
CA GLN A 109 -5.00 -6.47 7.12
C GLN A 109 -4.22 -7.78 6.99
N PRO A 110 -3.97 -8.49 8.11
CA PRO A 110 -3.45 -9.84 8.04
C PRO A 110 -4.36 -10.73 7.22
N TYR A 111 -3.77 -11.50 6.33
CA TYR A 111 -4.49 -12.45 5.50
C TYR A 111 -4.37 -13.84 6.12
N TYR A 112 -5.51 -14.48 6.33
CA TYR A 112 -5.59 -15.79 6.96
C TYR A 112 -5.81 -16.86 5.92
N GLU A 113 -4.99 -17.90 5.94
CA GLU A 113 -5.21 -19.10 5.18
C GLU A 113 -5.70 -20.20 6.11
N GLY A 114 -6.92 -20.69 5.87
CA GLY A 114 -7.46 -21.86 6.57
C GLY A 114 -6.97 -23.13 5.89
N GLN A 115 -6.15 -23.92 6.58
CA GLN A 115 -5.74 -25.22 6.10
C GLN A 115 -6.57 -26.31 6.79
N ALA A 116 -7.52 -26.92 6.08
CA ALA A 116 -8.17 -28.13 6.53
C ALA A 116 -7.25 -29.32 6.25
N GLN A 117 -7.08 -30.24 7.21
CA GLN A 117 -6.29 -31.45 6.99
C GLN A 117 -6.84 -32.25 5.80
N GLY A 118 -6.01 -32.45 4.76
CA GLY A 118 -6.38 -33.20 3.56
C GLY A 118 -7.16 -32.43 2.51
N VAL A 119 -7.35 -31.11 2.68
CA VAL A 119 -7.96 -30.20 1.71
C VAL A 119 -6.92 -29.18 1.26
N PRO A 120 -6.85 -28.83 -0.04
CA PRO A 120 -5.98 -27.74 -0.50
C PRO A 120 -6.27 -26.47 0.28
N ALA A 121 -5.23 -25.67 0.52
CA ALA A 121 -5.35 -24.37 1.16
C ALA A 121 -6.53 -23.59 0.56
N SER A 122 -7.50 -23.25 1.40
CA SER A 122 -8.71 -22.55 1.03
C SER A 122 -8.94 -21.43 2.02
N THR A 123 -9.27 -20.25 1.53
CA THR A 123 -9.69 -19.11 2.36
C THR A 123 -11.05 -19.34 3.02
N ASP A 124 -11.75 -20.39 2.67
CA ASP A 124 -13.08 -20.71 3.19
C ASP A 124 -12.97 -21.67 4.39
N LEU A 125 -12.86 -21.11 5.58
CA LEU A 125 -12.87 -21.81 6.86
C LEU A 125 -14.16 -22.60 7.13
N THR A 126 -15.21 -22.40 6.32
CA THR A 126 -16.50 -23.09 6.48
C THR A 126 -16.50 -24.48 5.85
N LEU A 127 -15.55 -24.80 4.96
CA LEU A 127 -15.54 -26.04 4.20
C LEU A 127 -15.30 -27.29 5.07
N ASN A 128 -14.58 -27.19 6.20
CA ASN A 128 -14.40 -28.30 7.13
C ASN A 128 -14.18 -27.80 8.56
N PRO A 129 -15.25 -27.41 9.28
CA PRO A 129 -15.14 -26.86 10.62
C PRO A 129 -14.57 -27.81 11.68
N ASN A 130 -14.43 -29.10 11.35
CA ASN A 130 -13.91 -30.11 12.29
C ASN A 130 -12.40 -30.28 12.23
N ASN A 131 -11.75 -29.86 11.13
CA ASN A 131 -10.30 -30.01 10.94
C ASN A 131 -9.73 -28.81 10.19
N TYR A 132 -9.42 -27.73 10.90
CA TYR A 132 -8.76 -26.58 10.32
C TYR A 132 -7.76 -25.95 11.28
N CYS A 133 -6.72 -25.35 10.74
CA CYS A 133 -5.81 -24.45 11.44
C CYS A 133 -5.89 -23.09 10.75
N VAL A 134 -6.08 -22.04 11.53
CA VAL A 134 -6.07 -20.65 11.04
C VAL A 134 -4.67 -20.11 11.24
N MET A 135 -3.99 -19.77 10.16
CA MET A 135 -2.68 -19.14 10.23
C MET A 135 -2.63 -17.93 9.29
N GLU A 136 -1.86 -16.95 9.70
CA GLU A 136 -1.63 -15.76 8.88
C GLU A 136 -0.64 -16.12 7.77
N SER A 137 -1.05 -15.97 6.51
CA SER A 137 -0.25 -16.34 5.34
C SER A 137 0.34 -15.14 4.61
N GLY A 138 -0.11 -13.92 4.95
CA GLY A 138 0.38 -12.70 4.33
C GLY A 138 -0.24 -11.45 4.93
N ILE A 139 0.16 -10.31 4.40
CA ILE A 139 -0.35 -9.00 4.77
C ILE A 139 -0.86 -8.25 3.54
N LEU A 140 -2.02 -7.67 3.65
CA LEU A 140 -2.58 -6.72 2.70
C LEU A 140 -2.46 -5.31 3.30
N VAL A 141 -1.72 -4.44 2.65
CA VAL A 141 -1.65 -3.02 2.98
C VAL A 141 -2.53 -2.26 2.00
N THR A 142 -3.51 -1.50 2.50
CA THR A 142 -4.40 -0.68 1.66
C THR A 142 -4.37 0.78 2.06
N THR A 143 -4.71 1.65 1.14
CA THR A 143 -4.96 3.07 1.37
C THR A 143 -5.76 3.65 0.22
N GLU A 144 -6.28 4.87 0.37
CA GLU A 144 -7.00 5.57 -0.68
C GLU A 144 -6.16 6.64 -1.38
N ILE A 145 -6.31 6.75 -2.70
CA ILE A 145 -5.71 7.80 -3.52
C ILE A 145 -6.80 8.42 -4.42
N PRO A 146 -6.65 9.68 -4.89
CA PRO A 146 -7.61 10.23 -5.84
C PRO A 146 -7.65 9.43 -7.16
N VAL A 147 -8.86 9.06 -7.62
CA VAL A 147 -9.10 8.22 -8.83
C VAL A 147 -8.31 8.68 -10.05
N LYS A 148 -8.18 9.99 -10.24
CA LYS A 148 -7.43 10.56 -11.38
C LYS A 148 -5.95 10.18 -11.44
N TYR A 149 -5.35 9.66 -10.36
CA TYR A 149 -3.96 9.21 -10.30
C TYR A 149 -3.80 7.69 -10.35
N LYS A 150 -4.89 6.94 -10.49
CA LYS A 150 -4.88 5.48 -10.65
C LYS A 150 -3.89 5.00 -11.72
N GLY A 151 -3.89 5.67 -12.89
CA GLY A 151 -2.97 5.33 -13.97
C GLY A 151 -1.48 5.48 -13.64
N ALA A 152 -1.12 6.38 -12.71
CA ALA A 152 0.25 6.53 -12.25
C ALA A 152 0.66 5.38 -11.30
N VAL A 153 -0.29 4.90 -10.49
CA VAL A 153 -0.07 3.83 -9.51
C VAL A 153 0.04 2.47 -10.19
N SER A 154 -0.73 2.21 -11.24
CA SER A 154 -0.66 0.96 -12.01
C SER A 154 0.72 0.69 -12.65
N LEU A 155 1.60 1.68 -12.67
CA LEU A 155 2.99 1.53 -13.09
C LEU A 155 3.90 0.90 -12.02
N VAL A 156 3.41 0.77 -10.79
CA VAL A 156 4.19 0.16 -9.69
C VAL A 156 3.84 -1.32 -9.59
N PRO A 157 4.81 -2.23 -9.81
CA PRO A 157 4.55 -3.66 -9.76
C PRO A 157 4.04 -4.13 -8.41
N GLY A 158 3.06 -5.03 -8.42
CA GLY A 158 2.48 -5.64 -7.22
C GLY A 158 1.36 -4.84 -6.58
N THR A 159 0.95 -3.71 -7.19
CA THR A 159 -0.20 -2.94 -6.74
C THR A 159 -1.44 -3.25 -7.56
N PHE A 160 -2.60 -3.17 -6.91
CA PHE A 160 -3.90 -3.38 -7.54
C PHE A 160 -4.92 -2.40 -6.97
N ALA A 161 -5.97 -2.13 -7.73
CA ALA A 161 -7.10 -1.33 -7.28
C ALA A 161 -8.16 -2.26 -6.71
N LEU A 162 -8.74 -1.89 -5.56
CA LEU A 162 -9.80 -2.63 -4.89
C LEU A 162 -11.18 -2.09 -5.23
N GLY A 163 -11.28 -0.80 -5.53
CA GLY A 163 -12.52 -0.16 -5.92
C GLY A 163 -12.53 1.33 -5.65
N ALA A 164 -13.39 2.05 -6.39
CA ALA A 164 -13.55 3.48 -6.21
C ALA A 164 -14.70 3.80 -5.25
N ASN A 165 -14.45 4.72 -4.32
CA ASN A 165 -15.45 5.32 -3.46
C ASN A 165 -15.50 6.83 -3.74
N GLY A 166 -16.45 7.24 -4.60
CA GLY A 166 -16.53 8.63 -5.05
C GLY A 166 -15.31 9.06 -5.87
N ASN A 167 -14.56 10.03 -5.37
CA ASN A 167 -13.35 10.56 -6.02
C ASN A 167 -12.05 9.88 -5.58
N MET A 168 -12.16 8.88 -4.69
CA MET A 168 -11.02 8.12 -4.16
C MET A 168 -11.06 6.68 -4.69
N GLU A 169 -9.90 6.12 -4.93
CA GLU A 169 -9.69 4.73 -5.30
C GLU A 169 -8.92 4.06 -4.18
N GLU A 170 -9.44 2.96 -3.66
CA GLU A 170 -8.69 2.12 -2.75
C GLU A 170 -7.67 1.30 -3.54
N VAL A 171 -6.42 1.40 -3.14
CA VAL A 171 -5.29 0.68 -3.73
C VAL A 171 -4.69 -0.25 -2.69
N GLY A 172 -4.27 -1.42 -3.12
CA GLY A 172 -3.71 -2.45 -2.26
C GLY A 172 -2.33 -2.90 -2.72
N TYR A 173 -1.55 -3.37 -1.76
CA TYR A 173 -0.31 -4.11 -1.96
C TYR A 173 -0.33 -5.34 -1.06
N TYR A 174 -0.17 -6.53 -1.65
CA TYR A 174 -0.14 -7.79 -0.93
C TYR A 174 1.28 -8.32 -0.83
N SER A 175 1.65 -8.86 0.33
CA SER A 175 2.95 -9.48 0.56
C SER A 175 2.80 -10.73 1.41
N ILE A 176 3.63 -11.73 1.11
CA ILE A 176 3.77 -12.97 1.89
C ILE A 176 5.20 -13.08 2.42
N PRO A 177 5.42 -13.78 3.55
CA PRO A 177 6.76 -14.01 4.08
C PRO A 177 7.57 -14.88 3.11
N LYS A 178 8.88 -14.62 3.02
CA LYS A 178 9.78 -15.37 2.16
C LYS A 178 9.89 -16.85 2.53
N GLU A 179 9.68 -17.20 3.81
CA GLU A 179 9.73 -18.58 4.28
C GLU A 179 8.61 -19.46 3.72
N GLN A 180 7.47 -18.88 3.37
CA GLN A 180 6.33 -19.60 2.80
C GLN A 180 6.46 -19.78 1.27
N ASN A 181 7.24 -18.95 0.60
CA ASN A 181 7.46 -19.08 -0.84
C ASN A 181 8.82 -18.48 -1.27
N PRO A 182 9.92 -19.24 -1.18
CA PRO A 182 11.26 -18.74 -1.47
C PRO A 182 11.50 -18.37 -2.95
N GLU A 183 10.62 -18.76 -3.87
CA GLU A 183 10.87 -18.59 -5.32
C GLU A 183 9.85 -17.70 -6.06
N GLU A 184 8.73 -17.32 -5.45
CA GLU A 184 7.73 -16.50 -6.13
C GLU A 184 7.43 -15.21 -5.35
N ASP A 185 7.81 -14.09 -5.96
CA ASP A 185 7.14 -12.81 -5.76
C ASP A 185 5.74 -12.98 -6.36
N ILE A 186 4.79 -13.55 -5.58
CA ILE A 186 3.44 -13.81 -6.06
C ILE A 186 2.78 -12.47 -6.32
N THR A 187 2.98 -12.00 -7.52
CA THR A 187 2.08 -11.05 -8.14
C THR A 187 0.76 -11.79 -8.30
N LEU A 188 -0.17 -11.63 -7.37
CA LEU A 188 -1.54 -12.05 -7.59
C LEU A 188 -1.97 -11.43 -8.92
N LYS A 189 -2.02 -12.26 -9.96
CA LYS A 189 -2.55 -11.88 -11.27
C LYS A 189 -4.07 -11.78 -11.10
N TYR A 190 -4.53 -10.66 -10.59
CA TYR A 190 -5.91 -10.29 -10.84
C TYR A 190 -5.99 -9.89 -12.31
N ASN A 191 -6.64 -10.75 -13.11
CA ASN A 191 -7.03 -10.41 -14.47
C ASN A 191 -8.01 -9.25 -14.39
N TRP A 192 -7.62 -8.13 -14.97
CA TRP A 192 -8.45 -6.94 -15.20
C TRP A 192 -9.34 -7.15 -16.43
#